data_f6637db7bd83b9a36e7b1b05a16e9435
#
_entry.id   f6637db7bd83b9a36e7b1b05a16e9435
#
_cell.length_a   1.000
_cell.length_b   1.000
_cell.length_c   1.000
_cell.angle_alpha   90.00
_cell.angle_beta   90.00
_cell.angle_gamma   90.00
#
_symmetry.space_group_name_H-M   'P 1'
#
loop_
_entity.id
_entity.type
_entity.pdbx_description
1 polymer ?
#
loop_
_entity_poly.entity_id
_entity_poly.type
_entity_poly.pdbx_seq_one_letter_code
_entity_poly.pdbx_strand_id
1 'polypeptide(L)'
;MYTKTKQILFQLVPKNFVLQNEVWLRNVHYHLFHRGSNHECSICEKKIKSFVVNKNHLICPNCGSMQRNRRLWPLLKQEFIVEQITILDFSPSRVLFRKFKNIKNITYLSTDFENEFIADYSFDITNIALESNSVDLIICYHILEHIENDKKAMQELFRILKNGGKALIQTPFKTGEIYEDHSIITPEDREQHFGQEDHVRFYSVAGLKNRLENEGFQVEIRKFEKEETYLGLEPNETILICEKA
;
A
#
# COMPACT_ATOMS: atom_id res chain seq x y z
N MET A 1 -23.35 -10.14 -0.34
CA MET A 1 -24.21 -9.21 0.44
C MET A 1 -23.60 -7.81 0.54
N TYR A 2 -22.37 -7.64 1.00
CA TYR A 2 -21.68 -6.34 1.13
C TYR A 2 -21.64 -5.50 -0.17
N THR A 3 -21.31 -6.11 -1.30
CA THR A 3 -21.27 -5.45 -2.62
C THR A 3 -22.64 -4.95 -3.08
N LYS A 4 -23.70 -5.73 -2.85
CA LYS A 4 -25.07 -5.33 -3.20
C LYS A 4 -25.56 -4.17 -2.32
N THR A 5 -25.29 -4.22 -1.01
CA THR A 5 -25.65 -3.14 -0.08
C THR A 5 -24.92 -1.84 -0.42
N LYS A 6 -23.63 -1.94 -0.82
CA LYS A 6 -22.86 -0.79 -1.27
C LYS A 6 -23.41 -0.20 -2.58
N GLN A 7 -23.79 -1.03 -3.55
CA GLN A 7 -24.41 -0.58 -4.81
C GLN A 7 -25.73 0.15 -4.56
N ILE A 8 -26.61 -0.41 -3.72
CA ILE A 8 -27.89 0.22 -3.35
C ILE A 8 -27.65 1.55 -2.64
N LEU A 9 -26.69 1.60 -1.73
CA LEU A 9 -26.33 2.83 -1.00
C LEU A 9 -25.87 3.93 -1.97
N PHE A 10 -25.03 3.61 -2.96
CA PHE A 10 -24.56 4.57 -3.96
C PHE A 10 -25.64 5.01 -4.97
N GLN A 11 -26.72 4.25 -5.12
CA GLN A 11 -27.88 4.68 -5.92
C GLN A 11 -28.76 5.68 -5.18
N LEU A 12 -28.82 5.60 -3.85
CA LEU A 12 -29.70 6.41 -3.01
C LEU A 12 -29.00 7.62 -2.37
N VAL A 13 -27.65 7.60 -2.27
CA VAL A 13 -26.88 8.62 -1.57
C VAL A 13 -25.74 9.10 -2.46
N PRO A 14 -25.50 10.41 -2.60
CA PRO A 14 -24.40 10.95 -3.38
C PRO A 14 -23.06 10.35 -2.97
N LYS A 15 -22.24 9.96 -3.96
CA LYS A 15 -20.92 9.32 -3.75
C LYS A 15 -20.05 10.15 -2.78
N ASN A 16 -20.04 11.46 -2.94
CA ASN A 16 -19.26 12.38 -2.08
C ASN A 16 -19.71 12.32 -0.62
N PHE A 17 -21.02 12.24 -0.35
CA PHE A 17 -21.53 12.11 1.01
C PHE A 17 -21.06 10.80 1.66
N VAL A 18 -21.11 9.69 0.93
CA VAL A 18 -20.65 8.38 1.42
C VAL A 18 -19.14 8.40 1.72
N LEU A 19 -18.35 9.03 0.86
CA LEU A 19 -16.91 9.14 1.04
C LEU A 19 -16.54 10.01 2.26
N GLN A 20 -17.20 11.13 2.42
CA GLN A 20 -16.98 12.03 3.57
C GLN A 20 -17.40 11.38 4.90
N ASN A 21 -18.45 10.55 4.89
CA ASN A 21 -18.98 9.91 6.09
C ASN A 21 -18.55 8.43 6.22
N GLU A 22 -17.59 7.96 5.41
CA GLU A 22 -17.17 6.56 5.38
C GLU A 22 -16.82 6.02 6.77
N VAL A 23 -16.07 6.76 7.57
CA VAL A 23 -15.64 6.33 8.90
C VAL A 23 -16.84 6.11 9.81
N TRP A 24 -17.78 7.05 9.82
CA TRP A 24 -18.99 6.97 10.64
C TRP A 24 -19.89 5.81 10.18
N LEU A 25 -20.14 5.70 8.87
CA LEU A 25 -20.95 4.63 8.30
C LEU A 25 -20.36 3.24 8.60
N ARG A 26 -19.04 3.08 8.46
CA ARG A 26 -18.36 1.84 8.82
C ARG A 26 -18.44 1.54 10.30
N ASN A 27 -18.31 2.54 11.15
CA ASN A 27 -18.41 2.37 12.60
C ASN A 27 -19.82 1.91 13.01
N VAL A 28 -20.87 2.53 12.48
CA VAL A 28 -22.26 2.10 12.70
C VAL A 28 -22.47 0.66 12.22
N HIS A 29 -22.04 0.34 10.99
CA HIS A 29 -22.16 -1.01 10.42
C HIS A 29 -21.40 -2.06 11.26
N TYR A 30 -20.20 -1.72 11.74
CA TYR A 30 -19.43 -2.56 12.64
C TYR A 30 -20.20 -2.84 13.94
N HIS A 31 -20.74 -1.81 14.58
CA HIS A 31 -21.45 -1.97 15.85
C HIS A 31 -22.72 -2.80 15.72
N LEU A 32 -23.42 -2.70 14.60
CA LEU A 32 -24.68 -3.44 14.39
C LEU A 32 -24.44 -4.91 13.98
N PHE A 33 -23.39 -5.21 13.19
CA PHE A 33 -23.32 -6.51 12.51
C PHE A 33 -21.99 -7.26 12.72
N HIS A 34 -20.93 -6.59 13.17
CA HIS A 34 -19.59 -7.18 13.14
C HIS A 34 -18.85 -7.20 14.48
N ARG A 35 -19.47 -6.76 15.56
CA ARG A 35 -18.87 -6.90 16.90
C ARG A 35 -18.72 -8.38 17.25
N GLY A 36 -17.56 -8.75 17.82
CA GLY A 36 -17.26 -10.12 18.23
C GLY A 36 -15.83 -10.19 18.74
N SER A 37 -15.35 -11.39 19.02
CA SER A 37 -14.01 -11.63 19.57
C SER A 37 -13.17 -12.63 18.77
N ASN A 38 -13.67 -13.07 17.59
CA ASN A 38 -13.00 -14.11 16.83
C ASN A 38 -11.74 -13.60 16.13
N HIS A 39 -11.69 -12.30 15.84
CA HIS A 39 -10.58 -11.66 15.14
C HIS A 39 -10.34 -10.25 15.70
N GLU A 40 -9.18 -9.69 15.38
CA GLU A 40 -8.82 -8.32 15.71
C GLU A 40 -8.17 -7.62 14.53
N CYS A 41 -8.44 -6.34 14.36
CA CYS A 41 -7.79 -5.52 13.36
C CYS A 41 -6.60 -4.78 13.98
N SER A 42 -5.38 -5.07 13.56
CA SER A 42 -4.13 -4.44 14.04
C SER A 42 -4.03 -2.93 13.80
N ILE A 43 -4.90 -2.34 12.96
CA ILE A 43 -4.92 -0.90 12.70
C ILE A 43 -5.88 -0.15 13.61
N CYS A 44 -7.14 -0.60 13.71
CA CYS A 44 -8.15 0.10 14.52
C CYS A 44 -8.38 -0.55 15.89
N GLU A 45 -7.71 -1.66 16.19
CA GLU A 45 -7.71 -2.39 17.46
C GLU A 45 -9.12 -2.83 17.88
N LYS A 46 -10.03 -2.96 16.92
CA LYS A 46 -11.38 -3.45 17.17
C LYS A 46 -11.43 -4.96 17.03
N LYS A 47 -12.04 -5.61 18.04
CA LYS A 47 -12.40 -7.02 17.98
C LYS A 47 -13.64 -7.20 17.13
N ILE A 48 -13.59 -8.14 16.21
CA ILE A 48 -14.61 -8.35 15.18
C ILE A 48 -15.04 -9.83 15.13
N LYS A 49 -16.27 -10.06 14.69
CA LYS A 49 -16.81 -11.40 14.48
C LYS A 49 -16.16 -12.05 13.25
N SER A 50 -15.99 -11.27 12.17
CA SER A 50 -15.36 -11.72 10.92
C SER A 50 -14.93 -10.52 10.10
N PHE A 51 -13.88 -10.70 9.30
CA PHE A 51 -13.57 -9.78 8.21
C PHE A 51 -14.63 -9.89 7.10
N VAL A 52 -14.80 -8.83 6.32
CA VAL A 52 -15.67 -8.84 5.14
C VAL A 52 -14.84 -9.28 3.95
N VAL A 53 -15.29 -10.34 3.27
CA VAL A 53 -14.63 -10.83 2.04
C VAL A 53 -15.10 -9.96 0.86
N ASN A 54 -14.15 -9.38 0.13
CA ASN A 54 -14.41 -8.68 -1.13
C ASN A 54 -13.35 -9.11 -2.16
N LYS A 55 -13.79 -9.82 -3.19
CA LYS A 55 -12.91 -10.58 -4.09
C LYS A 55 -11.98 -11.47 -3.23
N ASN A 56 -10.67 -11.29 -3.32
CA ASN A 56 -9.66 -12.04 -2.57
C ASN A 56 -9.16 -11.29 -1.33
N HIS A 57 -9.84 -10.21 -0.90
CA HIS A 57 -9.39 -9.40 0.22
C HIS A 57 -10.28 -9.55 1.45
N LEU A 58 -9.63 -9.69 2.61
CA LEU A 58 -10.25 -9.62 3.93
C LEU A 58 -10.23 -8.17 4.40
N ILE A 59 -11.40 -7.51 4.39
CA ILE A 59 -11.54 -6.09 4.73
C ILE A 59 -12.05 -5.96 6.16
N CYS A 60 -11.40 -5.12 6.97
CA CYS A 60 -11.93 -4.77 8.28
C CYS A 60 -13.26 -4.01 8.15
N PRO A 61 -14.35 -4.49 8.77
CA PRO A 61 -15.66 -3.84 8.67
C PRO A 61 -15.68 -2.43 9.25
N ASN A 62 -14.84 -2.16 10.26
CA ASN A 62 -14.79 -0.87 10.94
C ASN A 62 -13.91 0.16 10.20
N CYS A 63 -12.66 -0.16 9.90
CA CYS A 63 -11.74 0.85 9.34
C CYS A 63 -11.48 0.71 7.83
N GLY A 64 -11.88 -0.40 7.22
CA GLY A 64 -11.69 -0.64 5.78
C GLY A 64 -10.29 -1.14 5.40
N SER A 65 -9.44 -1.48 6.36
CA SER A 65 -8.10 -1.98 6.07
C SER A 65 -8.11 -3.35 5.40
N MET A 66 -7.23 -3.54 4.44
CA MET A 66 -6.89 -4.83 3.82
C MET A 66 -5.74 -5.52 4.58
N GLN A 67 -5.44 -6.78 4.25
CA GLN A 67 -4.40 -7.60 4.88
C GLN A 67 -3.05 -6.87 4.87
N ARG A 68 -2.59 -6.41 3.70
CA ARG A 68 -1.32 -5.68 3.54
C ARG A 68 -1.22 -4.44 4.43
N ASN A 69 -2.31 -3.70 4.63
CA ASN A 69 -2.30 -2.54 5.53
C ASN A 69 -2.16 -2.96 6.99
N ARG A 70 -2.83 -4.07 7.39
CA ARG A 70 -2.78 -4.59 8.76
C ARG A 70 -1.41 -5.18 9.11
N ARG A 71 -0.66 -5.68 8.13
CA ARG A 71 0.74 -6.10 8.31
C ARG A 71 1.69 -4.91 8.34
N LEU A 72 1.55 -3.99 7.39
CA LEU A 72 2.42 -2.84 7.27
C LEU A 72 2.36 -1.90 8.48
N TRP A 73 1.17 -1.59 9.00
CA TRP A 73 1.02 -0.60 10.06
C TRP A 73 1.75 -0.95 11.36
N PRO A 74 1.64 -2.16 11.93
CA PRO A 74 2.44 -2.55 13.09
C PRO A 74 3.94 -2.52 12.81
N LEU A 75 4.37 -3.00 11.65
CA LEU A 75 5.77 -2.96 11.23
C LEU A 75 6.31 -1.53 11.23
N LEU A 76 5.59 -0.60 10.61
CA LEU A 76 5.95 0.82 10.58
C LEU A 76 6.08 1.40 12.00
N LYS A 77 5.11 1.14 12.85
CA LYS A 77 5.10 1.65 14.24
C LYS A 77 6.24 1.12 15.09
N GLN A 78 6.62 -0.13 14.88
CA GLN A 78 7.62 -0.80 15.71
C GLN A 78 9.06 -0.49 15.26
N GLU A 79 9.29 -0.32 13.96
CA GLU A 79 10.65 -0.31 13.43
C GLU A 79 11.04 0.99 12.70
N PHE A 80 10.06 1.78 12.19
CA PHE A 80 10.38 2.86 11.26
C PHE A 80 9.88 4.23 11.69
N ILE A 81 8.76 4.33 12.41
CA ILE A 81 8.21 5.63 12.81
C ILE A 81 8.90 6.10 14.08
N VAL A 82 9.74 7.13 13.94
CA VAL A 82 10.39 7.85 15.04
C VAL A 82 9.95 9.32 15.02
N GLU A 83 10.26 10.07 16.07
CA GLU A 83 9.97 11.51 16.10
C GLU A 83 10.80 12.27 15.04
N GLN A 84 10.20 13.33 14.50
CA GLN A 84 10.80 14.23 13.49
C GLN A 84 11.16 13.56 12.15
N ILE A 85 10.56 12.39 11.86
CA ILE A 85 10.77 11.70 10.60
C ILE A 85 9.97 12.35 9.46
N THR A 86 10.56 12.39 8.26
CA THR A 86 9.88 12.75 7.01
C THR A 86 9.52 11.48 6.24
N ILE A 87 8.22 11.27 6.00
CA ILE A 87 7.67 10.08 5.34
C ILE A 87 7.04 10.50 4.01
N LEU A 88 7.39 9.82 2.92
CA LEU A 88 6.70 9.89 1.63
C LEU A 88 5.94 8.59 1.38
N ASP A 89 4.63 8.69 1.13
CA ASP A 89 3.73 7.54 0.94
C ASP A 89 3.02 7.67 -0.42
N PHE A 90 3.27 6.71 -1.31
CA PHE A 90 2.68 6.68 -2.65
C PHE A 90 1.34 5.97 -2.63
N SER A 91 0.31 6.61 -3.20
CA SER A 91 -1.07 6.12 -3.34
C SER A 91 -1.61 5.49 -2.05
N PRO A 92 -1.56 6.24 -0.93
CA PRO A 92 -1.85 5.70 0.39
C PRO A 92 -3.27 5.18 0.49
N SER A 93 -3.43 4.04 1.15
CA SER A 93 -4.78 3.61 1.53
C SER A 93 -5.40 4.62 2.48
N ARG A 94 -6.73 4.87 2.37
CA ARG A 94 -7.43 5.86 3.22
C ARG A 94 -7.23 5.63 4.72
N VAL A 95 -7.06 4.38 5.14
CA VAL A 95 -6.85 4.06 6.54
C VAL A 95 -5.45 4.46 7.00
N LEU A 96 -4.41 4.22 6.21
CA LEU A 96 -3.04 4.63 6.53
C LEU A 96 -2.89 6.15 6.45
N PHE A 97 -3.42 6.78 5.40
CA PHE A 97 -3.48 8.24 5.30
C PHE A 97 -4.01 8.88 6.58
N ARG A 98 -5.19 8.43 7.07
CA ARG A 98 -5.78 8.93 8.32
C ARG A 98 -4.91 8.64 9.55
N LYS A 99 -4.25 7.48 9.60
CA LYS A 99 -3.34 7.14 10.70
C LYS A 99 -2.14 8.07 10.74
N PHE A 100 -1.46 8.28 9.63
CA PHE A 100 -0.31 9.17 9.54
C PHE A 100 -0.66 10.63 9.84
N LYS A 101 -1.79 11.13 9.31
CA LYS A 101 -2.27 12.50 9.61
C LYS A 101 -2.54 12.76 11.09
N ASN A 102 -2.75 11.72 11.89
CA ASN A 102 -2.97 11.83 13.34
C ASN A 102 -1.69 11.67 14.18
N ILE A 103 -0.55 11.36 13.58
CA ILE A 103 0.73 11.30 14.31
C ILE A 103 1.28 12.73 14.42
N LYS A 104 1.59 13.14 15.64
CA LYS A 104 2.28 14.41 15.89
C LYS A 104 3.79 14.25 15.69
N ASN A 105 4.47 15.36 15.42
CA ASN A 105 5.93 15.42 15.31
C ASN A 105 6.52 14.58 14.16
N ILE A 106 5.76 14.35 13.07
CA ILE A 106 6.28 13.80 11.82
C ILE A 106 5.91 14.74 10.66
N THR A 107 6.70 14.70 9.59
CA THR A 107 6.33 15.30 8.30
C THR A 107 5.83 14.17 7.39
N TYR A 108 4.53 14.17 7.11
CA TYR A 108 3.89 13.17 6.26
C TYR A 108 3.51 13.78 4.91
N LEU A 109 4.16 13.30 3.85
CA LEU A 109 3.91 13.67 2.46
C LEU A 109 3.21 12.49 1.79
N SER A 110 1.96 12.67 1.40
CA SER A 110 1.20 11.68 0.65
C SER A 110 1.09 12.12 -0.80
N THR A 111 1.32 11.22 -1.74
CA THR A 111 1.26 11.53 -3.17
C THR A 111 0.47 10.48 -3.95
N ASP A 112 -0.30 10.92 -4.93
CA ASP A 112 -1.02 10.06 -5.85
C ASP A 112 -1.08 10.74 -7.23
N PHE A 113 -0.40 10.16 -8.21
CA PHE A 113 -0.24 10.78 -9.52
C PHE A 113 -1.54 10.80 -10.33
N GLU A 114 -2.29 9.71 -10.28
CA GLU A 114 -3.56 9.55 -11.02
C GLU A 114 -4.76 10.22 -10.34
N ASN A 115 -4.58 10.76 -9.12
CA ASN A 115 -5.65 11.36 -8.30
C ASN A 115 -6.81 10.39 -7.98
N GLU A 116 -6.52 9.10 -7.87
CA GLU A 116 -7.49 8.07 -7.49
C GLU A 116 -7.62 7.94 -5.97
N PHE A 117 -6.54 8.19 -5.24
CA PHE A 117 -6.44 8.10 -3.80
C PHE A 117 -6.41 9.50 -3.15
N ILE A 118 -6.72 9.53 -1.84
CA ILE A 118 -6.61 10.77 -1.08
C ILE A 118 -5.13 11.04 -0.79
N ALA A 119 -4.60 12.10 -1.37
CA ALA A 119 -3.22 12.54 -1.18
C ALA A 119 -3.13 14.07 -1.14
N ASP A 120 -2.03 14.59 -0.62
CA ASP A 120 -1.78 16.04 -0.56
C ASP A 120 -1.03 16.55 -1.80
N TYR A 121 -0.33 15.65 -2.49
CA TYR A 121 0.51 15.94 -3.64
C TYR A 121 0.20 15.00 -4.81
N SER A 122 0.69 15.35 -6.00
CA SER A 122 0.63 14.52 -7.21
C SER A 122 2.02 14.49 -7.85
N PHE A 123 2.94 13.72 -7.26
CA PHE A 123 4.29 13.57 -7.79
C PHE A 123 4.37 12.43 -8.80
N ASP A 124 5.01 12.70 -9.94
CA ASP A 124 5.48 11.65 -10.83
C ASP A 124 6.67 10.93 -10.17
N ILE A 125 6.56 9.63 -9.94
CA ILE A 125 7.61 8.82 -9.32
C ILE A 125 8.91 8.80 -10.15
N THR A 126 8.83 9.09 -11.45
CA THR A 126 10.01 9.17 -12.32
C THR A 126 10.67 10.56 -12.33
N ASN A 127 10.03 11.55 -11.68
CA ASN A 127 10.54 12.93 -11.56
C ASN A 127 9.96 13.61 -10.31
N ILE A 128 10.38 13.16 -9.14
CA ILE A 128 9.81 13.58 -7.86
C ILE A 128 10.25 15.01 -7.53
N ALA A 129 9.28 15.92 -7.34
CA ALA A 129 9.51 17.33 -7.02
C ALA A 129 9.92 17.55 -5.55
N LEU A 130 10.91 16.79 -5.07
CA LEU A 130 11.55 16.92 -3.77
C LEU A 130 13.07 17.00 -3.94
N GLU A 131 13.73 17.66 -3.00
CA GLU A 131 15.18 17.74 -2.97
C GLU A 131 15.84 16.38 -2.70
N SER A 132 17.08 16.21 -3.14
CA SER A 132 17.88 15.04 -2.79
C SER A 132 18.11 14.98 -1.29
N ASN A 133 18.14 13.76 -0.71
CA ASN A 133 18.36 13.53 0.72
C ASN A 133 17.38 14.29 1.64
N SER A 134 16.11 14.33 1.26
CA SER A 134 15.05 15.07 2.01
C SER A 134 14.08 14.17 2.78
N VAL A 135 14.01 12.87 2.45
CA VAL A 135 13.04 11.91 2.99
C VAL A 135 13.75 10.83 3.81
N ASP A 136 13.20 10.50 4.98
CA ASP A 136 13.74 9.44 5.85
C ASP A 136 13.13 8.08 5.55
N LEU A 137 11.84 8.05 5.19
CA LEU A 137 11.09 6.82 4.94
C LEU A 137 10.21 6.97 3.71
N ILE A 138 10.29 6.01 2.80
CA ILE A 138 9.39 5.89 1.65
C ILE A 138 8.52 4.64 1.80
N ILE A 139 7.22 4.78 1.51
CA ILE A 139 6.27 3.67 1.39
C ILE A 139 5.85 3.61 -0.09
N CYS A 140 6.24 2.53 -0.77
CA CYS A 140 5.98 2.31 -2.20
C CYS A 140 5.36 0.91 -2.38
N TYR A 141 4.04 0.83 -2.17
CA TYR A 141 3.28 -0.41 -2.18
C TYR A 141 2.35 -0.46 -3.38
N HIS A 142 2.53 -1.45 -4.24
CA HIS A 142 1.76 -1.64 -5.47
C HIS A 142 1.83 -0.41 -6.39
N ILE A 143 3.04 0.02 -6.70
CA ILE A 143 3.31 1.17 -7.57
C ILE A 143 4.22 0.77 -8.75
N LEU A 144 5.35 0.10 -8.47
CA LEU A 144 6.38 -0.12 -9.50
C LEU A 144 5.92 -1.01 -10.65
N GLU A 145 4.94 -1.90 -10.42
CA GLU A 145 4.34 -2.73 -11.46
C GLU A 145 3.55 -1.95 -12.51
N HIS A 146 3.18 -0.71 -12.20
CA HIS A 146 2.47 0.20 -13.12
C HIS A 146 3.41 1.14 -13.89
N ILE A 147 4.67 1.26 -13.47
CA ILE A 147 5.59 2.29 -13.97
C ILE A 147 6.41 1.75 -15.15
N GLU A 148 6.22 2.29 -16.35
CA GLU A 148 6.95 1.89 -17.55
C GLU A 148 8.48 2.00 -17.36
N ASN A 149 8.98 3.13 -16.85
CA ASN A 149 10.40 3.35 -16.56
C ASN A 149 10.69 3.18 -15.09
N ASP A 150 10.61 1.94 -14.60
CA ASP A 150 10.84 1.61 -13.18
C ASP A 150 12.27 1.91 -12.71
N LYS A 151 13.26 1.80 -13.62
CA LYS A 151 14.65 2.18 -13.34
C LYS A 151 14.73 3.64 -12.94
N LYS A 152 14.09 4.54 -13.71
CA LYS A 152 14.06 5.97 -13.38
C LYS A 152 13.35 6.25 -12.07
N ALA A 153 12.24 5.54 -11.81
CA ALA A 153 11.55 5.62 -10.52
C ALA A 153 12.46 5.22 -9.36
N MET A 154 13.17 4.08 -9.47
CA MET A 154 14.10 3.63 -8.42
C MET A 154 15.25 4.62 -8.19
N GLN A 155 15.79 5.24 -9.25
CA GLN A 155 16.79 6.32 -9.15
C GLN A 155 16.25 7.53 -8.38
N GLU A 156 15.02 7.95 -8.65
CA GLU A 156 14.39 9.06 -7.94
C GLU A 156 14.12 8.72 -6.46
N LEU A 157 13.63 7.51 -6.16
CA LEU A 157 13.48 7.03 -4.78
C LEU A 157 14.82 7.06 -4.04
N PHE A 158 15.90 6.57 -4.69
CA PHE A 158 17.26 6.63 -4.13
C PHE A 158 17.74 8.07 -3.93
N ARG A 159 17.52 8.94 -4.92
CA ARG A 159 17.93 10.34 -4.87
C ARG A 159 17.37 11.08 -3.68
N ILE A 160 16.05 10.96 -3.45
CA ILE A 160 15.34 11.72 -2.41
C ILE A 160 15.55 11.16 -1.00
N LEU A 161 15.87 9.85 -0.86
CA LEU A 161 16.20 9.28 0.45
C LEU A 161 17.47 9.91 1.04
N LYS A 162 17.44 10.18 2.33
CA LYS A 162 18.64 10.52 3.13
C LYS A 162 19.53 9.29 3.25
N ASN A 163 20.84 9.50 3.53
CA ASN A 163 21.72 8.40 3.91
C ASN A 163 21.17 7.74 5.20
N GLY A 164 21.11 6.42 5.23
CA GLY A 164 20.45 5.63 6.26
C GLY A 164 18.92 5.62 6.17
N GLY A 165 18.34 6.38 5.24
CA GLY A 165 16.90 6.37 4.96
C GLY A 165 16.44 5.06 4.31
N LYS A 166 15.18 4.71 4.46
CA LYS A 166 14.65 3.42 4.02
C LYS A 166 13.41 3.58 3.11
N ALA A 167 13.31 2.70 2.11
CA ALA A 167 12.11 2.52 1.33
C ALA A 167 11.52 1.11 1.57
N LEU A 168 10.24 1.04 1.92
CA LEU A 168 9.49 -0.20 2.00
C LEU A 168 8.77 -0.41 0.68
N ILE A 169 9.20 -1.42 -0.07
CA ILE A 169 8.69 -1.70 -1.42
C ILE A 169 8.00 -3.06 -1.44
N GLN A 170 6.80 -3.10 -1.97
CA GLN A 170 6.01 -4.32 -2.13
C GLN A 170 5.21 -4.26 -3.42
N THR A 171 5.17 -5.37 -4.16
CA THR A 171 4.37 -5.59 -5.36
C THR A 171 3.75 -6.99 -5.30
N PRO A 172 2.81 -7.36 -6.18
CA PRO A 172 2.36 -8.74 -6.33
C PRO A 172 3.47 -9.58 -6.95
N PHE A 173 4.31 -10.20 -6.11
CA PHE A 173 5.41 -11.03 -6.59
C PHE A 173 4.93 -12.33 -7.22
N LYS A 174 5.63 -12.76 -8.28
CA LYS A 174 5.53 -14.09 -8.88
C LYS A 174 6.87 -14.83 -8.81
N THR A 175 6.81 -16.14 -8.87
CA THR A 175 8.02 -16.99 -8.96
C THR A 175 8.63 -16.90 -10.36
N GLY A 176 9.94 -17.07 -10.46
CA GLY A 176 10.69 -17.03 -11.73
C GLY A 176 11.44 -15.72 -11.93
N GLU A 177 11.59 -15.31 -13.17
CA GLU A 177 12.20 -14.04 -13.57
C GLU A 177 11.17 -12.92 -13.61
N ILE A 178 11.64 -11.68 -13.79
CA ILE A 178 10.75 -10.56 -14.10
C ILE A 178 10.13 -10.83 -15.48
N TYR A 179 8.81 -10.72 -15.56
CA TYR A 179 8.10 -10.81 -16.83
C TYR A 179 7.61 -9.42 -17.22
N GLU A 180 8.14 -8.91 -18.31
CA GLU A 180 7.74 -7.65 -18.95
C GLU A 180 7.87 -7.77 -20.47
N ASP A 181 6.96 -7.13 -21.18
CA ASP A 181 6.97 -7.07 -22.64
C ASP A 181 6.40 -5.72 -23.08
N HIS A 182 7.24 -4.86 -23.62
CA HIS A 182 6.88 -3.51 -24.05
C HIS A 182 5.98 -3.48 -25.31
N SER A 183 5.77 -4.61 -25.99
CA SER A 183 4.82 -4.72 -27.08
C SER A 183 3.36 -4.85 -26.60
N ILE A 184 3.15 -5.19 -25.31
CA ILE A 184 1.83 -5.33 -24.68
C ILE A 184 1.37 -3.96 -24.21
N ILE A 185 0.54 -3.30 -25.02
CA ILE A 185 0.14 -1.90 -24.80
C ILE A 185 -1.35 -1.71 -24.52
N THR A 186 -2.23 -2.65 -24.96
CA THR A 186 -3.66 -2.50 -24.74
C THR A 186 -4.07 -2.92 -23.34
N PRO A 187 -5.09 -2.30 -22.71
CA PRO A 187 -5.60 -2.71 -21.40
C PRO A 187 -5.99 -4.19 -21.36
N GLU A 188 -6.63 -4.70 -22.39
CA GLU A 188 -7.07 -6.10 -22.49
C GLU A 188 -5.88 -7.07 -22.52
N ASP A 189 -4.83 -6.76 -23.28
CA ASP A 189 -3.61 -7.56 -23.34
C ASP A 189 -2.87 -7.48 -21.99
N ARG A 190 -2.78 -6.30 -21.37
CA ARG A 190 -2.19 -6.14 -20.05
C ARG A 190 -2.93 -6.96 -18.98
N GLU A 191 -4.26 -6.94 -18.97
CA GLU A 191 -5.05 -7.78 -18.06
C GLU A 191 -4.75 -9.26 -18.27
N GLN A 192 -4.66 -9.72 -19.51
CA GLN A 192 -4.35 -11.11 -19.85
C GLN A 192 -2.93 -11.53 -19.42
N HIS A 193 -1.93 -10.69 -19.68
CA HIS A 193 -0.52 -10.99 -19.46
C HIS A 193 -0.06 -10.65 -18.03
N PHE A 194 -0.54 -9.54 -17.47
CA PHE A 194 -0.08 -9.00 -16.19
C PHE A 194 -1.18 -9.01 -15.11
N GLY A 195 -2.38 -9.50 -15.42
CA GLY A 195 -3.46 -9.70 -14.45
C GLY A 195 -4.25 -8.45 -14.06
N GLN A 196 -3.85 -7.27 -14.56
CA GLN A 196 -4.59 -6.00 -14.45
C GLN A 196 -4.33 -5.15 -15.69
N GLU A 197 -5.31 -4.32 -16.07
CA GLU A 197 -5.30 -3.51 -17.29
C GLU A 197 -4.22 -2.41 -17.31
N ASP A 198 -3.69 -2.06 -16.14
CA ASP A 198 -2.70 -1.00 -15.90
C ASP A 198 -1.32 -1.52 -15.46
N HIS A 199 -1.18 -2.84 -15.27
CA HIS A 199 0.13 -3.45 -15.01
C HIS A 199 0.95 -3.52 -16.31
N VAL A 200 2.25 -3.28 -16.17
CA VAL A 200 3.22 -3.38 -17.30
C VAL A 200 4.24 -4.48 -17.07
N ARG A 201 4.25 -5.10 -15.89
CA ARG A 201 5.12 -6.24 -15.55
C ARG A 201 4.68 -7.00 -14.32
N PHE A 202 5.28 -8.19 -14.17
CA PHE A 202 5.37 -8.90 -12.90
C PHE A 202 6.81 -8.94 -12.41
N TYR A 203 7.00 -8.68 -11.14
CA TYR A 203 8.28 -8.86 -10.49
C TYR A 203 8.38 -10.24 -9.84
N SER A 204 9.60 -10.82 -9.88
CA SER A 204 10.03 -11.78 -8.88
C SER A 204 10.75 -11.04 -7.74
N VAL A 205 10.78 -11.67 -6.57
CA VAL A 205 11.47 -11.08 -5.39
C VAL A 205 12.95 -10.85 -5.70
N ALA A 206 13.62 -11.85 -6.29
CA ALA A 206 15.03 -11.76 -6.67
C ALA A 206 15.26 -10.71 -7.76
N GLY A 207 14.38 -10.67 -8.77
CA GLY A 207 14.51 -9.72 -9.87
C GLY A 207 14.37 -8.26 -9.41
N LEU A 208 13.35 -7.96 -8.59
CA LEU A 208 13.18 -6.60 -8.05
C LEU A 208 14.34 -6.22 -7.12
N LYS A 209 14.78 -7.15 -6.26
CA LYS A 209 15.96 -6.94 -5.41
C LYS A 209 17.18 -6.53 -6.25
N ASN A 210 17.50 -7.31 -7.29
CA ASN A 210 18.65 -7.02 -8.16
C ASN A 210 18.53 -5.66 -8.86
N ARG A 211 17.32 -5.27 -9.34
CA ARG A 211 17.12 -3.94 -9.93
C ARG A 211 17.39 -2.82 -8.94
N LEU A 212 16.87 -2.94 -7.72
CA LEU A 212 17.08 -1.94 -6.66
C LEU A 212 18.57 -1.86 -6.24
N GLU A 213 19.25 -3.00 -6.10
CA GLU A 213 20.68 -3.02 -5.78
C GLU A 213 21.54 -2.40 -6.88
N ASN A 214 21.16 -2.55 -8.15
CA ASN A 214 21.82 -1.90 -9.27
C ASN A 214 21.70 -0.35 -9.25
N GLU A 215 20.65 0.17 -8.58
CA GLU A 215 20.48 1.61 -8.36
C GLU A 215 21.11 2.11 -7.04
N GLY A 216 21.83 1.25 -6.31
CA GLY A 216 22.61 1.61 -5.14
C GLY A 216 22.00 1.27 -3.78
N PHE A 217 20.80 0.71 -3.74
CA PHE A 217 20.18 0.30 -2.47
C PHE A 217 20.88 -0.93 -1.87
N GLN A 218 20.91 -1.00 -0.54
CA GLN A 218 21.09 -2.25 0.20
C GLN A 218 19.71 -2.83 0.47
N VAL A 219 19.43 -4.08 0.03
CA VAL A 219 18.08 -4.64 0.06
C VAL A 219 17.97 -5.85 0.97
N GLU A 220 17.22 -5.69 2.05
CA GLU A 220 16.75 -6.78 2.92
C GLU A 220 15.43 -7.34 2.39
N ILE A 221 15.32 -8.68 2.29
CA ILE A 221 14.06 -9.36 1.98
C ILE A 221 13.42 -9.80 3.29
N ARG A 222 12.26 -9.23 3.63
CA ARG A 222 11.49 -9.65 4.79
C ARG A 222 10.28 -10.46 4.37
N LYS A 223 10.24 -11.74 4.78
CA LYS A 223 9.16 -12.67 4.50
C LYS A 223 8.32 -12.93 5.74
N PHE A 224 7.00 -12.95 5.55
CA PHE A 224 6.02 -13.28 6.57
C PHE A 224 5.37 -14.61 6.19
N GLU A 225 6.01 -15.71 6.59
CA GLU A 225 5.63 -17.05 6.14
C GLU A 225 4.36 -17.58 6.81
N LYS A 226 4.07 -17.11 8.02
CA LYS A 226 2.94 -17.60 8.82
C LYS A 226 1.65 -16.87 8.49
N GLU A 227 0.58 -17.65 8.37
CA GLU A 227 -0.77 -17.15 8.43
C GLU A 227 -1.11 -16.72 9.86
N GLU A 228 -1.71 -15.56 10.01
CA GLU A 228 -2.22 -15.05 11.28
C GLU A 228 -3.71 -14.79 11.15
N THR A 229 -4.50 -15.86 11.19
CA THR A 229 -5.95 -15.84 10.97
C THR A 229 -6.68 -14.91 11.93
N TYR A 230 -6.21 -14.78 13.19
CA TYR A 230 -6.78 -13.87 14.17
C TYR A 230 -6.70 -12.41 13.73
N LEU A 231 -5.61 -12.00 13.09
CA LEU A 231 -5.40 -10.67 12.52
C LEU A 231 -5.85 -10.57 11.05
N GLY A 232 -6.28 -11.68 10.45
CA GLY A 232 -6.66 -11.78 9.05
C GLY A 232 -5.49 -11.48 8.13
N LEU A 233 -4.30 -11.99 8.43
CA LEU A 233 -3.09 -11.84 7.63
C LEU A 233 -2.81 -13.14 6.87
N GLU A 234 -2.51 -13.01 5.60
CA GLU A 234 -2.16 -14.13 4.73
C GLU A 234 -0.68 -14.52 4.90
N PRO A 235 -0.33 -15.79 4.65
CA PRO A 235 1.06 -16.24 4.65
C PRO A 235 1.79 -15.75 3.39
N ASN A 236 3.11 -15.89 3.40
CA ASN A 236 4.00 -15.66 2.27
C ASN A 236 4.01 -14.23 1.71
N GLU A 237 3.59 -13.23 2.51
CA GLU A 237 3.77 -11.84 2.13
C GLU A 237 5.26 -11.47 2.22
N THR A 238 5.76 -10.79 1.20
CA THR A 238 7.16 -10.35 1.12
C THR A 238 7.22 -8.85 0.96
N ILE A 239 8.13 -8.21 1.71
CA ILE A 239 8.44 -6.78 1.63
C ILE A 239 9.94 -6.66 1.39
N LEU A 240 10.34 -5.77 0.48
CA LEU A 240 11.73 -5.36 0.32
C LEU A 240 11.97 -4.08 1.14
N ILE A 241 12.93 -4.14 2.06
CA ILE A 241 13.37 -2.98 2.84
C ILE A 241 14.69 -2.53 2.21
N CYS A 242 14.65 -1.37 1.57
CA CYS A 242 15.72 -0.85 0.75
C CYS A 242 16.35 0.34 1.48
N GLU A 243 17.61 0.24 1.83
CA GLU A 243 18.36 1.28 2.56
C GLU A 243 19.32 2.00 1.62
N LYS A 244 19.38 3.32 1.73
CA LYS A 244 20.44 4.14 1.13
C LYS A 244 21.60 4.21 2.10
N ALA A 245 22.71 3.52 1.78
CA ALA A 245 23.93 3.53 2.59
C ALA A 245 24.69 4.86 2.49
#